data_377fd0c7b569306aedf82ea7850b02f2
#
_entry.id   377fd0c7b569306aedf82ea7850b02f2
#
_cell.length_a   1.000
_cell.length_b   1.000
_cell.length_c   1.000
_cell.angle_alpha   90.00
_cell.angle_beta   90.00
_cell.angle_gamma   90.00
#
_symmetry.space_group_name_H-M   'P 1'
#
loop_
_entity.id
_entity.type
_entity.pdbx_description
1 polymer ?
#
loop_
_entity_poly.entity_id
_entity_poly.type
_entity_poly.pdbx_seq_one_letter_code
_entity_poly.pdbx_strand_id
1 'polypeptide(L)'
;MSAALAVSIINYRTADLTIAAVASVLDDLGPREARVVVVDNASGDGSAEAIAAWITGRGDDRLRLVRSATNSGFSGGHNQGMAAAPGADFYLILNSDAVLRPGFFDAILAAAKAHPKAGLIAPRLEDEDTTVQTSCFRFASPASELIRGAGSGPVTKLFASRVVALEMPPDPDKIDWASFACILLRGETLRTVGPMDEGYFLYYEDSEYALRAGRAGWSVVYAPEARAVHYRGGSGPVKAMQKAKKRLPAYFWRSRARFLRQAHGPMGPLLGNLAWSLGRSIAQTRRLMGKPVPPAHEGEWRDIWTNLTTPLAPDTE
;
A
#
# COMPACT_ATOMS: atom_id res chain seq x y z
N MET A 1 -21.29 -6.48 -21.98
CA MET A 1 -20.42 -5.31 -22.22
C MET A 1 -19.10 -5.60 -21.50
N SER A 2 -17.96 -5.29 -22.12
CA SER A 2 -16.65 -5.35 -21.49
C SER A 2 -16.60 -4.31 -20.36
N ALA A 3 -16.00 -4.65 -19.22
CA ALA A 3 -15.83 -3.72 -18.11
C ALA A 3 -14.80 -2.63 -18.47
N ALA A 4 -15.16 -1.36 -18.27
CA ALA A 4 -14.24 -0.24 -18.47
C ALA A 4 -13.16 -0.22 -17.38
N LEU A 5 -11.88 -0.19 -17.77
CA LEU A 5 -10.73 -0.26 -16.90
C LEU A 5 -9.99 1.08 -16.85
N ALA A 6 -9.53 1.46 -15.68
CA ALA A 6 -8.53 2.50 -15.51
C ALA A 6 -7.32 1.94 -14.75
N VAL A 7 -6.12 2.29 -15.17
CA VAL A 7 -4.87 1.94 -14.47
C VAL A 7 -4.18 3.22 -14.07
N SER A 8 -3.82 3.33 -12.80
CA SER A 8 -3.09 4.48 -12.24
C SER A 8 -1.71 4.02 -11.79
N ILE A 9 -0.66 4.63 -12.34
CA ILE A 9 0.74 4.37 -12.02
C ILE A 9 1.38 5.71 -11.65
N ILE A 10 2.10 5.78 -10.53
CA ILE A 10 2.82 6.97 -10.12
C ILE A 10 4.29 6.82 -10.48
N ASN A 11 4.84 7.81 -11.19
CA ASN A 11 6.28 7.99 -11.33
C ASN A 11 6.79 8.98 -10.30
N TYR A 12 7.85 8.63 -9.60
CA TYR A 12 8.69 9.58 -8.87
C TYR A 12 10.14 9.18 -8.99
N ARG A 13 10.84 9.76 -9.97
CA ARG A 13 12.27 9.52 -10.27
C ARG A 13 12.60 8.05 -10.61
N THR A 14 11.68 7.37 -11.29
CA THR A 14 11.80 5.93 -11.62
C THR A 14 11.32 5.66 -13.06
N ALA A 15 11.74 6.47 -14.04
CA ALA A 15 11.24 6.42 -15.42
C ALA A 15 11.26 5.00 -16.02
N ASP A 16 12.41 4.29 -15.93
CA ASP A 16 12.57 2.97 -16.52
C ASP A 16 11.63 1.93 -15.89
N LEU A 17 11.49 1.95 -14.55
CA LEU A 17 10.58 1.07 -13.86
C LEU A 17 9.12 1.39 -14.24
N THR A 18 8.77 2.68 -14.29
CA THR A 18 7.43 3.12 -14.70
C THR A 18 7.12 2.66 -16.12
N ILE A 19 8.02 2.81 -17.05
CA ILE A 19 7.87 2.34 -18.43
C ILE A 19 7.69 0.82 -18.49
N ALA A 20 8.47 0.06 -17.72
CA ALA A 20 8.32 -1.40 -17.64
C ALA A 20 6.96 -1.81 -17.06
N ALA A 21 6.49 -1.12 -16.00
CA ALA A 21 5.17 -1.34 -15.44
C ALA A 21 4.05 -1.09 -16.48
N VAL A 22 4.11 0.07 -17.16
CA VAL A 22 3.13 0.43 -18.21
C VAL A 22 3.17 -0.57 -19.37
N ALA A 23 4.35 -0.99 -19.81
CA ALA A 23 4.49 -1.99 -20.88
C ALA A 23 3.81 -3.30 -20.50
N SER A 24 4.04 -3.81 -19.28
CA SER A 24 3.41 -5.04 -18.79
C SER A 24 1.88 -4.93 -18.73
N VAL A 25 1.36 -3.75 -18.39
CA VAL A 25 -0.08 -3.46 -18.40
C VAL A 25 -0.63 -3.55 -19.82
N LEU A 26 -0.02 -2.87 -20.78
CA LEU A 26 -0.48 -2.85 -22.18
C LEU A 26 -0.44 -4.24 -22.82
N ASP A 27 0.62 -5.02 -22.54
CA ASP A 27 0.80 -6.36 -23.08
C ASP A 27 -0.32 -7.32 -22.59
N ASP A 28 -0.79 -7.17 -21.34
CA ASP A 28 -1.84 -8.03 -20.78
C ASP A 28 -3.27 -7.48 -21.00
N LEU A 29 -3.43 -6.18 -21.26
CA LEU A 29 -4.74 -5.59 -21.53
C LEU A 29 -5.41 -6.16 -22.79
N GLY A 30 -4.61 -6.49 -23.81
CA GLY A 30 -5.16 -6.90 -25.10
C GLY A 30 -6.13 -5.85 -25.69
N PRO A 31 -7.28 -6.27 -26.25
CA PRO A 31 -8.26 -5.37 -26.89
C PRO A 31 -9.24 -4.73 -25.89
N ARG A 32 -9.00 -4.83 -24.58
CA ARG A 32 -9.92 -4.28 -23.57
C ARG A 32 -9.98 -2.76 -23.63
N GLU A 33 -11.18 -2.22 -23.43
CA GLU A 33 -11.37 -0.79 -23.21
C GLU A 33 -10.71 -0.40 -21.90
N ALA A 34 -9.69 0.45 -21.97
CA ALA A 34 -8.94 0.88 -20.79
C ALA A 34 -8.36 2.28 -20.95
N ARG A 35 -8.06 2.92 -19.84
CA ARG A 35 -7.22 4.11 -19.77
C ARG A 35 -6.06 3.83 -18.83
N VAL A 36 -4.84 4.06 -19.28
CA VAL A 36 -3.62 3.90 -18.49
C VAL A 36 -3.02 5.28 -18.23
N VAL A 37 -3.11 5.71 -17.00
CA VAL A 37 -2.68 7.03 -16.56
C VAL A 37 -1.39 6.90 -15.77
N VAL A 38 -0.34 7.50 -16.27
CA VAL A 38 0.90 7.72 -15.53
C VAL A 38 0.85 9.11 -14.92
N VAL A 39 1.08 9.21 -13.62
CA VAL A 39 1.20 10.49 -12.92
C VAL A 39 2.65 10.71 -12.57
N ASP A 40 3.31 11.68 -13.22
CA ASP A 40 4.61 12.16 -12.76
C ASP A 40 4.39 13.06 -11.54
N ASN A 41 4.82 12.60 -10.38
CA ASN A 41 4.57 13.24 -9.10
C ASN A 41 5.64 14.31 -8.76
N ALA A 42 5.87 15.23 -9.69
CA ALA A 42 6.86 16.29 -9.63
C ALA A 42 8.30 15.76 -9.47
N SER A 43 8.70 14.83 -10.32
CA SER A 43 10.02 14.17 -10.24
C SER A 43 11.21 15.12 -10.41
N GLY A 44 11.14 16.04 -11.37
CA GLY A 44 12.13 17.11 -11.58
C GLY A 44 13.52 16.62 -12.04
N ASP A 45 13.63 15.38 -12.52
CA ASP A 45 14.88 14.71 -12.91
C ASP A 45 14.93 14.31 -14.41
N GLY A 46 13.96 14.77 -15.21
CA GLY A 46 13.82 14.40 -16.62
C GLY A 46 12.99 13.14 -16.87
N SER A 47 12.54 12.45 -15.82
CA SER A 47 11.75 11.22 -15.99
C SER A 47 10.39 11.46 -16.64
N ALA A 48 9.74 12.62 -16.40
CA ALA A 48 8.50 12.97 -17.06
C ALA A 48 8.67 13.14 -18.58
N GLU A 49 9.77 13.70 -19.02
CA GLU A 49 10.14 13.87 -20.44
C GLU A 49 10.42 12.52 -21.10
N ALA A 50 11.17 11.65 -20.42
CA ALA A 50 11.47 10.30 -20.90
C ALA A 50 10.17 9.47 -21.07
N ILE A 51 9.27 9.50 -20.08
CA ILE A 51 7.97 8.84 -20.14
C ILE A 51 7.11 9.42 -21.28
N ALA A 52 7.06 10.75 -21.44
CA ALA A 52 6.29 11.39 -22.49
C ALA A 52 6.79 10.98 -23.89
N ALA A 53 8.12 10.95 -24.09
CA ALA A 53 8.72 10.50 -25.34
C ALA A 53 8.38 9.04 -25.64
N TRP A 54 8.44 8.16 -24.63
CA TRP A 54 8.08 6.76 -24.76
C TRP A 54 6.61 6.56 -25.12
N ILE A 55 5.69 7.28 -24.45
CA ILE A 55 4.24 7.26 -24.74
C ILE A 55 3.99 7.67 -26.20
N THR A 56 4.61 8.76 -26.65
CA THR A 56 4.50 9.25 -28.03
C THR A 56 5.00 8.21 -29.03
N GLY A 57 6.16 7.59 -28.77
CA GLY A 57 6.72 6.54 -29.62
C GLY A 57 5.90 5.26 -29.64
N ARG A 58 5.15 4.96 -28.58
CA ARG A 58 4.28 3.78 -28.49
C ARG A 58 3.01 3.95 -29.33
N GLY A 59 2.49 5.17 -29.44
CA GLY A 59 1.30 5.48 -30.25
C GLY A 59 0.03 4.78 -29.79
N ASP A 60 -0.12 4.48 -28.49
CA ASP A 60 -1.32 3.84 -27.91
C ASP A 60 -2.22 4.90 -27.27
N ASP A 61 -3.40 5.11 -27.84
CA ASP A 61 -4.37 6.15 -27.44
C ASP A 61 -4.94 5.95 -26.01
N ARG A 62 -4.72 4.77 -25.41
CA ARG A 62 -5.11 4.49 -24.02
C ARG A 62 -4.20 5.16 -23.01
N LEU A 63 -2.98 5.55 -23.43
CA LEU A 63 -1.95 6.12 -22.56
C LEU A 63 -2.15 7.62 -22.31
N ARG A 64 -1.99 8.05 -21.07
CA ARG A 64 -2.00 9.45 -20.68
C ARG A 64 -0.94 9.72 -19.63
N LEU A 65 -0.17 10.80 -19.80
CA LEU A 65 0.70 11.36 -18.77
C LEU A 65 0.03 12.57 -18.11
N VAL A 66 -0.04 12.55 -16.78
CA VAL A 66 -0.42 13.69 -15.94
C VAL A 66 0.84 14.18 -15.23
N ARG A 67 1.11 15.48 -15.29
CA ARG A 67 2.23 16.10 -14.57
C ARG A 67 1.69 16.80 -13.34
N SER A 68 2.02 16.30 -12.16
CA SER A 68 1.66 16.96 -10.91
C SER A 68 2.55 18.19 -10.67
N ALA A 69 1.98 19.25 -10.12
CA ALA A 69 2.72 20.47 -9.78
C ALA A 69 3.64 20.25 -8.55
N THR A 70 3.27 19.34 -7.66
CA THR A 70 3.99 19.02 -6.42
C THR A 70 4.01 17.52 -6.19
N ASN A 71 4.95 17.03 -5.40
CA ASN A 71 4.91 15.65 -4.93
C ASN A 71 3.83 15.51 -3.85
N SER A 72 2.66 15.02 -4.25
CA SER A 72 1.50 14.81 -3.39
C SER A 72 1.48 13.45 -2.68
N GLY A 73 2.62 12.75 -2.66
CA GLY A 73 2.71 11.42 -2.09
C GLY A 73 1.94 10.36 -2.87
N PHE A 74 1.72 9.21 -2.23
CA PHE A 74 1.03 8.07 -2.84
C PHE A 74 -0.46 8.37 -3.05
N SER A 75 -1.15 8.81 -2.00
CA SER A 75 -2.60 9.08 -2.05
C SER A 75 -2.96 10.15 -3.09
N GLY A 76 -2.30 11.31 -3.05
CA GLY A 76 -2.58 12.39 -3.97
C GLY A 76 -2.23 12.06 -5.42
N GLY A 77 -1.12 11.35 -5.65
CA GLY A 77 -0.75 10.90 -6.99
C GLY A 77 -1.78 9.94 -7.59
N HIS A 78 -2.22 8.91 -6.85
CA HIS A 78 -3.25 7.99 -7.34
C HIS A 78 -4.62 8.65 -7.47
N ASN A 79 -4.98 9.60 -6.59
CA ASN A 79 -6.20 10.39 -6.76
C ASN A 79 -6.21 11.17 -8.08
N GLN A 80 -5.08 11.80 -8.46
CA GLN A 80 -4.92 12.47 -9.76
C GLN A 80 -5.06 11.46 -10.92
N GLY A 81 -4.44 10.28 -10.80
CA GLY A 81 -4.53 9.22 -11.81
C GLY A 81 -5.96 8.72 -12.01
N MET A 82 -6.68 8.43 -10.93
CA MET A 82 -8.07 7.98 -10.98
C MET A 82 -9.01 9.09 -11.51
N ALA A 83 -8.79 10.35 -11.10
CA ALA A 83 -9.57 11.50 -11.58
C ALA A 83 -9.37 11.77 -13.08
N ALA A 84 -8.21 11.42 -13.64
CA ALA A 84 -7.92 11.56 -15.06
C ALA A 84 -8.61 10.48 -15.93
N ALA A 85 -9.19 9.44 -15.33
CA ALA A 85 -9.93 8.36 -15.99
C ALA A 85 -11.28 8.10 -15.27
N PRO A 86 -12.20 9.08 -15.21
CA PRO A 86 -13.44 8.95 -14.47
C PRO A 86 -14.40 7.92 -15.10
N GLY A 87 -15.24 7.34 -14.25
CA GLY A 87 -16.34 6.48 -14.69
C GLY A 87 -15.95 5.03 -15.01
N ALA A 88 -14.71 4.61 -14.72
CA ALA A 88 -14.33 3.23 -14.90
C ALA A 88 -15.08 2.29 -13.93
N ASP A 89 -15.33 1.06 -14.38
CA ASP A 89 -15.92 0.01 -13.53
C ASP A 89 -14.89 -0.51 -12.54
N PHE A 90 -13.62 -0.50 -12.93
CA PHE A 90 -12.50 -0.90 -12.08
C PHE A 90 -11.29 0.00 -12.26
N TYR A 91 -10.58 0.25 -11.17
CA TYR A 91 -9.34 0.99 -11.12
C TYR A 91 -8.21 0.09 -10.60
N LEU A 92 -7.20 -0.17 -11.42
CA LEU A 92 -5.97 -0.81 -10.97
C LEU A 92 -5.00 0.26 -10.47
N ILE A 93 -4.66 0.22 -9.20
CA ILE A 93 -3.53 0.93 -8.62
C ILE A 93 -2.31 0.04 -8.78
N LEU A 94 -1.24 0.55 -9.36
CA LEU A 94 -0.01 -0.19 -9.62
C LEU A 94 1.21 0.68 -9.33
N ASN A 95 2.12 0.18 -8.51
CA ASN A 95 3.41 0.83 -8.27
C ASN A 95 4.27 0.82 -9.55
N SER A 96 5.15 1.84 -9.67
CA SER A 96 6.15 1.88 -10.75
C SER A 96 7.12 0.69 -10.70
N ASP A 97 7.40 0.13 -9.53
CA ASP A 97 8.26 -1.03 -9.33
C ASP A 97 7.48 -2.37 -9.27
N ALA A 98 6.35 -2.44 -9.98
CA ALA A 98 5.58 -3.67 -10.12
C ALA A 98 5.24 -3.92 -11.60
N VAL A 99 5.33 -5.19 -12.03
CA VAL A 99 4.98 -5.61 -13.39
C VAL A 99 3.99 -6.77 -13.35
N LEU A 100 3.03 -6.74 -14.27
CA LEU A 100 2.00 -7.78 -14.36
C LEU A 100 2.56 -9.05 -15.02
N ARG A 101 2.12 -10.22 -14.55
CA ARG A 101 2.34 -11.48 -15.26
C ARG A 101 1.24 -11.69 -16.31
N PRO A 102 1.53 -12.42 -17.40
CA PRO A 102 0.52 -12.75 -18.41
C PRO A 102 -0.73 -13.39 -17.82
N GLY A 103 -1.91 -12.97 -18.28
CA GLY A 103 -3.21 -13.42 -17.80
C GLY A 103 -3.73 -12.71 -16.55
N PHE A 104 -3.04 -11.64 -16.11
CA PHE A 104 -3.42 -10.89 -14.91
C PHE A 104 -4.84 -10.35 -14.97
N PHE A 105 -5.21 -9.63 -16.06
CA PHE A 105 -6.54 -9.02 -16.17
C PHE A 105 -7.65 -10.05 -16.25
N ASP A 106 -7.44 -11.17 -16.94
CA ASP A 106 -8.43 -12.24 -16.96
C ASP A 106 -8.69 -12.79 -15.56
N ALA A 107 -7.62 -13.09 -14.81
CA ALA A 107 -7.72 -13.64 -13.48
C ALA A 107 -8.33 -12.66 -12.46
N ILE A 108 -7.88 -11.40 -12.45
CA ILE A 108 -8.35 -10.42 -11.46
C ILE A 108 -9.81 -10.03 -11.69
N LEU A 109 -10.24 -9.92 -12.96
CA LEU A 109 -11.62 -9.62 -13.30
C LEU A 109 -12.55 -10.81 -13.05
N ALA A 110 -12.07 -12.05 -13.26
CA ALA A 110 -12.81 -13.25 -12.88
C ALA A 110 -13.04 -13.29 -11.36
N ALA A 111 -12.02 -12.98 -10.55
CA ALA A 111 -12.15 -12.86 -9.10
C ALA A 111 -13.13 -11.75 -8.70
N ALA A 112 -13.06 -10.57 -9.33
CA ALA A 112 -14.00 -9.47 -9.08
C ALA A 112 -15.45 -9.84 -9.40
N LYS A 113 -15.67 -10.64 -10.44
CA LYS A 113 -16.99 -11.16 -10.82
C LYS A 113 -17.50 -12.22 -9.82
N ALA A 114 -16.61 -13.10 -9.35
CA ALA A 114 -16.97 -14.13 -8.38
C ALA A 114 -17.31 -13.55 -6.99
N HIS A 115 -16.77 -12.36 -6.66
CA HIS A 115 -16.95 -11.70 -5.38
C HIS A 115 -17.56 -10.29 -5.54
N PRO A 116 -18.86 -10.17 -5.81
CA PRO A 116 -19.51 -8.88 -6.12
C PRO A 116 -19.48 -7.88 -4.95
N LYS A 117 -19.30 -8.35 -3.71
CA LYS A 117 -19.16 -7.51 -2.51
C LYS A 117 -17.71 -7.12 -2.21
N ALA A 118 -16.74 -7.64 -2.98
CA ALA A 118 -15.36 -7.21 -2.85
C ALA A 118 -15.17 -5.84 -3.49
N GLY A 119 -14.82 -4.86 -2.68
CA GLY A 119 -14.44 -3.52 -3.13
C GLY A 119 -12.97 -3.44 -3.54
N LEU A 120 -12.13 -4.30 -2.93
CA LEU A 120 -10.69 -4.40 -3.15
C LEU A 120 -10.34 -5.84 -3.50
N ILE A 121 -9.69 -6.05 -4.64
CA ILE A 121 -9.23 -7.36 -5.10
C ILE A 121 -7.72 -7.34 -5.18
N ALA A 122 -7.08 -8.08 -4.28
CA ALA A 122 -5.64 -8.16 -4.12
C ALA A 122 -5.04 -9.30 -4.92
N PRO A 123 -4.13 -9.07 -5.85
CA PRO A 123 -3.43 -10.12 -6.56
C PRO A 123 -2.37 -10.77 -5.68
N ARG A 124 -1.84 -11.89 -6.16
CA ARG A 124 -0.61 -12.47 -5.64
C ARG A 124 0.57 -11.58 -6.03
N LEU A 125 1.21 -10.98 -5.03
CA LEU A 125 2.51 -10.34 -5.22
C LEU A 125 3.61 -11.37 -5.02
N GLU A 126 4.62 -11.34 -5.89
CA GLU A 126 5.73 -12.26 -5.87
C GLU A 126 7.06 -11.59 -6.21
N ASP A 127 8.16 -12.20 -5.85
CA ASP A 127 9.48 -11.85 -6.33
C ASP A 127 9.70 -12.38 -7.77
N GLU A 128 10.78 -12.04 -8.43
CA GLU A 128 11.07 -12.50 -9.82
C GLU A 128 11.13 -14.03 -9.93
N ASP A 129 11.64 -14.69 -8.89
CA ASP A 129 11.74 -16.15 -8.77
C ASP A 129 10.41 -16.83 -8.38
N THR A 130 9.31 -16.10 -8.41
CA THR A 130 7.96 -16.55 -8.03
C THR A 130 7.73 -16.80 -6.54
N THR A 131 8.68 -16.44 -5.67
CA THR A 131 8.47 -16.48 -4.21
C THR A 131 7.34 -15.54 -3.81
N VAL A 132 6.31 -16.07 -3.12
CA VAL A 132 5.13 -15.29 -2.73
C VAL A 132 5.49 -14.28 -1.66
N GLN A 133 5.16 -13.03 -1.89
CA GLN A 133 5.32 -11.96 -0.92
C GLN A 133 4.13 -11.90 0.03
N THR A 134 4.36 -11.61 1.31
CA THR A 134 3.28 -11.22 2.21
C THR A 134 2.67 -9.90 1.73
N SER A 135 1.40 -9.93 1.36
CA SER A 135 0.66 -8.79 0.79
C SER A 135 -0.72 -8.59 1.40
N CYS A 136 -1.15 -9.47 2.32
CA CYS A 136 -2.41 -9.37 3.04
C CYS A 136 -2.16 -9.26 4.55
N PHE A 137 -2.97 -8.47 5.24
CA PHE A 137 -2.68 -8.04 6.60
C PHE A 137 -3.95 -7.82 7.43
N ARG A 138 -3.79 -7.82 8.76
CA ARG A 138 -4.75 -7.25 9.71
C ARG A 138 -4.42 -5.78 10.00
N PHE A 139 -5.40 -5.04 10.49
CA PHE A 139 -5.16 -3.67 10.92
C PHE A 139 -4.21 -3.58 12.11
N ALA A 140 -3.33 -2.59 12.07
CA ALA A 140 -2.50 -2.24 13.20
C ALA A 140 -3.39 -1.81 14.39
N SER A 141 -2.99 -2.24 15.59
CA SER A 141 -3.75 -2.02 16.83
C SER A 141 -2.81 -1.85 18.02
N PRO A 142 -3.26 -1.35 19.17
CA PRO A 142 -2.42 -1.33 20.38
C PRO A 142 -1.84 -2.72 20.73
N ALA A 143 -2.59 -3.80 20.53
CA ALA A 143 -2.09 -5.15 20.78
C ALA A 143 -0.99 -5.56 19.79
N SER A 144 -1.11 -5.22 18.52
CA SER A 144 -0.03 -5.45 17.54
C SER A 144 1.21 -4.61 17.84
N GLU A 145 1.04 -3.41 18.38
CA GLU A 145 2.16 -2.57 18.84
C GLU A 145 2.88 -3.18 20.05
N LEU A 146 2.14 -3.81 20.98
CA LEU A 146 2.73 -4.60 22.06
C LEU A 146 3.58 -5.75 21.51
N ILE A 147 3.05 -6.52 20.56
CA ILE A 147 3.78 -7.63 19.89
C ILE A 147 5.07 -7.09 19.27
N ARG A 148 4.97 -5.98 18.50
CA ARG A 148 6.09 -5.34 17.81
C ARG A 148 7.16 -4.85 18.79
N GLY A 149 6.74 -4.23 19.88
CA GLY A 149 7.65 -3.77 20.95
C GLY A 149 8.34 -4.93 21.67
N ALA A 150 7.62 -5.98 21.99
CA ALA A 150 8.14 -7.13 22.74
C ALA A 150 9.12 -8.00 21.94
N GLY A 151 8.90 -8.17 20.62
CA GLY A 151 9.72 -9.03 19.77
C GLY A 151 9.88 -10.44 20.37
N SER A 152 8.80 -11.03 20.86
CA SER A 152 8.83 -12.22 21.71
C SER A 152 7.84 -13.26 21.26
N GLY A 153 8.30 -14.50 20.98
CA GLY A 153 7.44 -15.61 20.57
C GLY A 153 6.28 -15.87 21.55
N PRO A 154 6.48 -15.94 22.86
CA PRO A 154 5.37 -16.10 23.82
C PRO A 154 4.34 -14.98 23.75
N VAL A 155 4.75 -13.70 23.64
CA VAL A 155 3.82 -12.57 23.48
C VAL A 155 3.08 -12.67 22.14
N THR A 156 3.78 -13.00 21.06
CA THR A 156 3.16 -13.21 19.74
C THR A 156 2.13 -14.33 19.77
N LYS A 157 2.41 -15.45 20.44
CA LYS A 157 1.45 -16.56 20.58
C LYS A 157 0.22 -16.16 21.38
N LEU A 158 0.41 -15.43 22.49
CA LEU A 158 -0.71 -14.96 23.33
C LEU A 158 -1.65 -14.03 22.57
N PHE A 159 -1.11 -13.21 21.69
CA PHE A 159 -1.86 -12.26 20.86
C PHE A 159 -1.85 -12.63 19.37
N ALA A 160 -1.85 -13.93 19.02
CA ALA A 160 -1.74 -14.40 17.64
C ALA A 160 -2.81 -13.83 16.70
N SER A 161 -4.03 -13.59 17.20
CA SER A 161 -5.10 -12.95 16.44
C SER A 161 -4.86 -11.47 16.12
N ARG A 162 -3.81 -10.87 16.66
CA ARG A 162 -3.44 -9.44 16.46
C ARG A 162 -2.12 -9.27 15.70
N VAL A 163 -1.53 -10.35 15.21
CA VAL A 163 -0.38 -10.30 14.30
C VAL A 163 -0.84 -9.65 13.00
N VAL A 164 -0.14 -8.59 12.57
CA VAL A 164 -0.55 -7.80 11.40
C VAL A 164 -0.34 -8.58 10.11
N ALA A 165 0.86 -9.07 9.86
CA ALA A 165 1.17 -9.83 8.63
C ALA A 165 0.49 -11.21 8.65
N LEU A 166 -0.25 -11.53 7.59
CA LEU A 166 -0.85 -12.85 7.40
C LEU A 166 0.11 -13.80 6.70
N GLU A 167 0.03 -15.07 7.02
CA GLU A 167 0.68 -16.13 6.25
C GLU A 167 0.04 -16.23 4.86
N MET A 168 0.83 -16.61 3.86
CA MET A 168 0.34 -16.70 2.49
C MET A 168 0.24 -18.17 2.05
N PRO A 169 -0.88 -18.58 1.41
CA PRO A 169 -2.09 -17.80 1.14
C PRO A 169 -2.85 -17.44 2.41
N PRO A 170 -3.47 -16.26 2.47
CA PRO A 170 -4.17 -15.80 3.66
C PRO A 170 -5.50 -16.54 3.85
N ASP A 171 -5.91 -16.69 5.11
CA ASP A 171 -7.28 -17.05 5.45
C ASP A 171 -8.21 -15.87 5.04
N PRO A 172 -9.19 -16.08 4.15
CA PRO A 172 -10.05 -15.01 3.62
C PRO A 172 -10.77 -14.19 4.69
N ASP A 173 -11.17 -14.82 5.80
CA ASP A 173 -11.90 -14.18 6.89
C ASP A 173 -11.01 -13.31 7.80
N LYS A 174 -9.71 -13.30 7.53
CA LYS A 174 -8.72 -12.57 8.33
C LYS A 174 -8.10 -11.39 7.60
N ILE A 175 -8.46 -11.15 6.35
CA ILE A 175 -7.89 -10.06 5.55
C ILE A 175 -8.61 -8.76 5.89
N ASP A 176 -7.94 -7.88 6.62
CA ASP A 176 -8.44 -6.53 6.85
C ASP A 176 -8.03 -5.59 5.70
N TRP A 177 -6.82 -5.73 5.18
CA TRP A 177 -6.29 -4.92 4.09
C TRP A 177 -5.21 -5.66 3.30
N ALA A 178 -4.93 -5.15 2.11
CA ALA A 178 -3.86 -5.66 1.25
C ALA A 178 -3.00 -4.51 0.70
N SER A 179 -1.77 -4.82 0.32
CA SER A 179 -0.81 -3.84 -0.21
C SER A 179 -1.30 -3.20 -1.51
N PHE A 180 -1.24 -1.89 -1.59
CA PHE A 180 -1.54 -1.12 -2.79
C PHE A 180 -0.35 -1.05 -3.78
N ALA A 181 0.67 -1.88 -3.59
CA ALA A 181 1.67 -2.06 -4.65
C ALA A 181 1.05 -2.57 -5.97
N CYS A 182 -0.01 -3.39 -5.85
CA CYS A 182 -0.93 -3.72 -6.94
C CYS A 182 -2.28 -4.10 -6.33
N ILE A 183 -3.33 -3.37 -6.64
CA ILE A 183 -4.69 -3.62 -6.12
C ILE A 183 -5.73 -3.19 -7.15
N LEU A 184 -6.76 -4.00 -7.37
CA LEU A 184 -7.91 -3.61 -8.17
C LEU A 184 -9.01 -3.08 -7.25
N LEU A 185 -9.42 -1.84 -7.44
CA LEU A 185 -10.56 -1.20 -6.79
C LEU A 185 -11.79 -1.29 -7.68
N ARG A 186 -12.92 -1.68 -7.12
CA ARG A 186 -14.20 -1.56 -7.82
C ARG A 186 -14.60 -0.09 -7.91
N GLY A 187 -15.03 0.39 -9.09
CA GLY A 187 -15.44 1.79 -9.28
C GLY A 187 -16.58 2.23 -8.37
N GLU A 188 -17.48 1.30 -7.99
CA GLU A 188 -18.53 1.58 -7.01
C GLU A 188 -17.97 1.82 -5.60
N THR A 189 -16.91 1.12 -5.22
CA THR A 189 -16.19 1.39 -3.96
C THR A 189 -15.62 2.80 -3.94
N LEU A 190 -14.97 3.22 -5.04
CA LEU A 190 -14.46 4.60 -5.15
C LEU A 190 -15.58 5.64 -5.05
N ARG A 191 -16.76 5.37 -5.65
CA ARG A 191 -17.92 6.29 -5.57
C ARG A 191 -18.51 6.38 -4.15
N THR A 192 -18.51 5.28 -3.40
CA THR A 192 -19.14 5.22 -2.06
C THR A 192 -18.20 5.61 -0.94
N VAL A 193 -16.92 5.29 -1.07
CA VAL A 193 -15.88 5.57 -0.05
C VAL A 193 -15.20 6.91 -0.29
N GLY A 194 -15.16 7.37 -1.55
CA GLY A 194 -14.44 8.55 -1.97
C GLY A 194 -12.97 8.27 -2.31
N PRO A 195 -12.19 9.32 -2.59
CA PRO A 195 -10.77 9.22 -2.91
C PRO A 195 -9.94 8.78 -1.69
N MET A 196 -8.67 8.48 -1.92
CA MET A 196 -7.70 8.22 -0.86
C MET A 196 -7.49 9.47 0.01
N ASP A 197 -7.22 9.28 1.30
CA ASP A 197 -6.94 10.39 2.23
C ASP A 197 -5.52 10.95 1.98
N GLU A 198 -5.45 12.15 1.42
CA GLU A 198 -4.17 12.83 1.11
C GLU A 198 -3.40 13.32 2.34
N GLY A 199 -3.95 13.16 3.53
CA GLY A 199 -3.22 13.31 4.77
C GLY A 199 -2.18 12.19 5.02
N TYR A 200 -2.14 11.18 4.15
CA TYR A 200 -1.07 10.18 4.09
C TYR A 200 -0.16 10.48 2.90
N PHE A 201 1.05 10.92 3.19
CA PHE A 201 2.05 11.08 2.15
C PHE A 201 2.52 9.73 1.60
N LEU A 202 2.86 8.81 2.50
CA LEU A 202 3.28 7.44 2.18
C LEU A 202 3.16 6.55 3.41
N TYR A 203 2.73 5.29 3.21
CA TYR A 203 2.41 4.27 4.21
C TYR A 203 1.11 4.52 4.99
N TYR A 204 0.40 3.45 5.30
CA TYR A 204 -0.89 3.37 5.96
C TYR A 204 -2.09 3.88 5.15
N GLU A 205 -1.89 4.48 3.97
CA GLU A 205 -2.98 4.89 3.07
C GLU A 205 -3.80 3.69 2.57
N ASP A 206 -3.13 2.56 2.31
CA ASP A 206 -3.75 1.28 1.94
C ASP A 206 -4.61 0.70 3.08
N SER A 207 -4.07 0.70 4.30
CA SER A 207 -4.78 0.29 5.51
C SER A 207 -5.98 1.20 5.79
N GLU A 208 -5.82 2.50 5.63
CA GLU A 208 -6.88 3.48 5.86
C GLU A 208 -8.00 3.35 4.84
N TYR A 209 -7.65 3.23 3.56
CA TYR A 209 -8.64 3.06 2.51
C TYR A 209 -9.45 1.77 2.71
N ALA A 210 -8.79 0.66 3.04
CA ALA A 210 -9.44 -0.60 3.35
C ALA A 210 -10.35 -0.49 4.60
N LEU A 211 -9.94 0.28 5.62
CA LEU A 211 -10.75 0.54 6.82
C LEU A 211 -12.04 1.29 6.46
N ARG A 212 -11.96 2.34 5.64
CA ARG A 212 -13.16 3.06 5.18
C ARG A 212 -14.03 2.18 4.29
N ALA A 213 -13.43 1.42 3.39
CA ALA A 213 -14.16 0.48 2.54
C ALA A 213 -14.91 -0.57 3.37
N GLY A 214 -14.26 -1.16 4.38
CA GLY A 214 -14.89 -2.11 5.30
C GLY A 214 -16.06 -1.49 6.09
N ARG A 215 -15.90 -0.25 6.56
CA ARG A 215 -17.00 0.49 7.23
C ARG A 215 -18.18 0.80 6.31
N ALA A 216 -17.94 0.89 5.00
CA ALA A 216 -18.96 1.05 3.97
C ALA A 216 -19.55 -0.30 3.48
N GLY A 217 -19.13 -1.44 4.06
CA GLY A 217 -19.64 -2.77 3.73
C GLY A 217 -18.90 -3.50 2.61
N TRP A 218 -17.77 -2.97 2.12
CA TRP A 218 -16.92 -3.62 1.14
C TRP A 218 -15.89 -4.55 1.78
N SER A 219 -15.62 -5.69 1.16
CA SER A 219 -14.58 -6.62 1.60
C SER A 219 -13.31 -6.52 0.74
N VAL A 220 -12.22 -7.08 1.29
CA VAL A 220 -10.97 -7.35 0.56
C VAL A 220 -10.92 -8.82 0.21
N VAL A 221 -10.60 -9.15 -1.04
CA VAL A 221 -10.46 -10.55 -1.50
C VAL A 221 -9.08 -10.75 -2.09
N TYR A 222 -8.46 -11.87 -1.76
CA TYR A 222 -7.19 -12.31 -2.36
C TYR A 222 -7.45 -13.18 -3.59
N ALA A 223 -6.87 -12.80 -4.72
CA ALA A 223 -7.00 -13.46 -6.02
C ALA A 223 -5.63 -14.05 -6.45
N PRO A 224 -5.26 -15.27 -6.03
CA PRO A 224 -3.93 -15.84 -6.24
C PRO A 224 -3.57 -16.09 -7.69
N GLU A 225 -4.56 -16.25 -8.56
CA GLU A 225 -4.34 -16.49 -9.99
C GLU A 225 -3.93 -15.21 -10.74
N ALA A 226 -4.31 -14.03 -10.23
CA ALA A 226 -3.81 -12.76 -10.72
C ALA A 226 -2.43 -12.51 -10.09
N ARG A 227 -1.38 -12.40 -10.92
CA ARG A 227 0.01 -12.39 -10.44
C ARG A 227 0.74 -11.15 -10.89
N ALA A 228 1.46 -10.51 -9.97
CA ALA A 228 2.33 -9.38 -10.28
C ALA A 228 3.67 -9.52 -9.56
N VAL A 229 4.76 -9.23 -10.25
CA VAL A 229 6.09 -9.12 -9.63
C VAL A 229 6.21 -7.75 -9.00
N HIS A 230 6.69 -7.68 -7.76
CA HIS A 230 6.95 -6.42 -7.09
C HIS A 230 8.39 -6.37 -6.62
N TYR A 231 9.22 -5.55 -7.27
CA TYR A 231 10.67 -5.50 -7.09
C TYR A 231 11.12 -4.98 -5.71
N ARG A 232 10.23 -4.43 -4.93
CA ARG A 232 10.45 -3.94 -3.55
C ARG A 232 11.68 -3.05 -3.37
N GLY A 233 11.46 -1.76 -3.28
CA GLY A 233 12.50 -0.79 -2.95
C GLY A 233 13.01 0.01 -4.12
N GLY A 234 12.41 -0.14 -5.32
CA GLY A 234 12.67 0.74 -6.47
C GLY A 234 12.22 2.18 -6.24
N SER A 235 11.22 2.38 -5.38
CA SER A 235 10.57 3.68 -5.20
C SER A 235 10.89 4.41 -3.88
N GLY A 236 11.72 3.84 -2.97
CA GLY A 236 12.08 4.58 -1.75
C GLY A 236 12.94 3.82 -0.73
N PRO A 237 13.63 4.56 0.17
CA PRO A 237 14.64 4.00 1.07
C PRO A 237 14.08 3.26 2.29
N VAL A 238 12.78 3.40 2.61
CA VAL A 238 12.23 2.99 3.92
C VAL A 238 12.36 1.49 4.16
N LYS A 239 12.15 0.64 3.17
CA LYS A 239 12.32 -0.82 3.35
C LYS A 239 13.76 -1.19 3.70
N ALA A 240 14.74 -0.55 3.04
CA ALA A 240 16.16 -0.72 3.39
C ALA A 240 16.45 -0.22 4.81
N MET A 241 15.90 0.92 5.21
CA MET A 241 16.00 1.45 6.56
C MET A 241 15.36 0.52 7.59
N GLN A 242 14.18 -0.04 7.31
CA GLN A 242 13.50 -1.01 8.17
C GLN A 242 14.35 -2.28 8.37
N LYS A 243 14.90 -2.82 7.28
CA LYS A 243 15.79 -3.98 7.32
C LYS A 243 17.06 -3.70 8.12
N ALA A 244 17.66 -2.53 7.93
CA ALA A 244 18.87 -2.09 8.62
C ALA A 244 18.61 -1.52 10.03
N LYS A 245 17.34 -1.47 10.48
CA LYS A 245 16.93 -0.85 11.77
C LYS A 245 17.36 0.60 11.94
N LYS A 246 17.55 1.32 10.83
CA LYS A 246 17.84 2.75 10.83
C LYS A 246 16.60 3.56 11.21
N ARG A 247 16.80 4.84 11.54
CA ARG A 247 15.72 5.77 11.84
C ARG A 247 14.82 5.95 10.64
N LEU A 248 13.50 5.78 10.83
CA LEU A 248 12.50 5.96 9.79
C LEU A 248 12.14 7.44 9.61
N PRO A 249 11.72 7.85 8.41
CA PRO A 249 11.29 9.22 8.13
C PRO A 249 10.10 9.65 8.98
N ALA A 250 9.95 10.96 9.21
CA ALA A 250 8.89 11.52 10.04
C ALA A 250 7.49 11.20 9.47
N TYR A 251 7.32 11.21 8.15
CA TYR A 251 6.04 10.90 7.52
C TYR A 251 5.54 9.48 7.85
N PHE A 252 6.42 8.50 8.04
CA PHE A 252 6.04 7.15 8.45
C PHE A 252 5.34 7.17 9.83
N TRP A 253 5.88 7.93 10.78
CA TRP A 253 5.33 8.04 12.12
C TRP A 253 4.07 8.91 12.17
N ARG A 254 3.99 9.94 11.34
CA ARG A 254 2.79 10.76 11.14
C ARG A 254 1.65 9.90 10.59
N SER A 255 1.89 9.13 9.53
CA SER A 255 0.93 8.19 8.95
C SER A 255 0.46 7.15 9.97
N ARG A 256 1.39 6.58 10.77
CA ARG A 256 1.02 5.64 11.83
C ARG A 256 0.11 6.28 12.89
N ALA A 257 0.43 7.47 13.36
CA ALA A 257 -0.39 8.18 14.35
C ALA A 257 -1.79 8.50 13.79
N ARG A 258 -1.86 8.96 12.53
CA ARG A 258 -3.11 9.22 11.81
C ARG A 258 -3.98 7.97 11.72
N PHE A 259 -3.41 6.85 11.29
CA PHE A 259 -4.12 5.58 11.18
C PHE A 259 -4.64 5.10 12.55
N LEU A 260 -3.80 5.08 13.58
CA LEU A 260 -4.24 4.66 14.92
C LEU A 260 -5.37 5.56 15.45
N ARG A 261 -5.35 6.85 15.15
CA ARG A 261 -6.43 7.78 15.50
C ARG A 261 -7.72 7.45 14.76
N GLN A 262 -7.67 7.18 13.46
CA GLN A 262 -8.84 6.88 12.64
C GLN A 262 -9.42 5.48 12.94
N ALA A 263 -8.55 4.50 13.20
CA ALA A 263 -8.95 3.13 13.46
C ALA A 263 -9.47 2.91 14.90
N HIS A 264 -8.86 3.56 15.90
CA HIS A 264 -9.08 3.29 17.32
C HIS A 264 -9.55 4.52 18.13
N GLY A 265 -9.95 5.59 17.46
CA GLY A 265 -10.47 6.79 18.12
C GLY A 265 -9.39 7.68 18.77
N PRO A 266 -9.80 8.69 19.56
CA PRO A 266 -8.90 9.71 20.11
C PRO A 266 -7.71 9.16 20.87
N MET A 267 -7.90 8.08 21.60
CA MET A 267 -6.86 7.45 22.42
C MET A 267 -5.97 6.46 21.66
N GLY A 268 -6.30 6.15 20.38
CA GLY A 268 -5.60 5.16 19.59
C GLY A 268 -4.07 5.34 19.54
N PRO A 269 -3.55 6.53 19.18
CA PRO A 269 -2.11 6.79 19.16
C PRO A 269 -1.44 6.62 20.54
N LEU A 270 -2.06 7.15 21.60
CA LEU A 270 -1.55 7.03 22.96
C LEU A 270 -1.49 5.56 23.40
N LEU A 271 -2.58 4.82 23.24
CA LEU A 271 -2.65 3.40 23.60
C LEU A 271 -1.65 2.57 22.79
N GLY A 272 -1.47 2.87 21.50
CA GLY A 272 -0.46 2.23 20.67
C GLY A 272 0.96 2.47 21.18
N ASN A 273 1.28 3.71 21.55
CA ASN A 273 2.59 4.07 22.06
C ASN A 273 2.89 3.45 23.45
N LEU A 274 1.90 3.46 24.34
CA LEU A 274 2.02 2.81 25.65
C LEU A 274 2.20 1.30 25.52
N ALA A 275 1.42 0.66 24.63
CA ALA A 275 1.54 -0.77 24.36
C ALA A 275 2.91 -1.14 23.77
N TRP A 276 3.41 -0.37 22.82
CA TRP A 276 4.77 -0.55 22.29
C TRP A 276 5.83 -0.39 23.39
N SER A 277 5.71 0.64 24.24
CA SER A 277 6.63 0.90 25.32
C SER A 277 6.65 -0.24 26.34
N LEU A 278 5.46 -0.78 26.70
CA LEU A 278 5.34 -1.97 27.54
C LEU A 278 6.02 -3.17 26.89
N GLY A 279 5.79 -3.39 25.59
CA GLY A 279 6.47 -4.42 24.81
C GLY A 279 7.99 -4.27 24.88
N ARG A 280 8.52 -3.05 24.71
CA ARG A 280 9.97 -2.77 24.84
C ARG A 280 10.49 -3.06 26.24
N SER A 281 9.74 -2.76 27.27
CA SER A 281 10.11 -3.10 28.67
C SER A 281 10.23 -4.63 28.85
N ILE A 282 9.27 -5.41 28.32
CA ILE A 282 9.35 -6.87 28.30
C ILE A 282 10.61 -7.33 27.54
N ALA A 283 10.89 -6.74 26.39
CA ALA A 283 12.07 -7.04 25.59
C ALA A 283 13.37 -6.77 26.37
N GLN A 284 13.49 -5.63 27.05
CA GLN A 284 14.68 -5.30 27.86
C GLN A 284 14.85 -6.23 29.06
N THR A 285 13.77 -6.57 29.75
CA THR A 285 13.84 -7.56 30.85
C THR A 285 14.36 -8.91 30.34
N ARG A 286 13.89 -9.37 29.18
CA ARG A 286 14.38 -10.61 28.54
C ARG A 286 15.87 -10.51 28.18
N ARG A 287 16.33 -9.35 27.71
CA ARG A 287 17.74 -9.10 27.41
C ARG A 287 18.60 -9.21 28.64
N LEU A 288 18.15 -8.64 29.77
CA LEU A 288 18.85 -8.75 31.06
C LEU A 288 18.94 -10.21 31.54
N MET A 289 17.98 -11.07 31.12
CA MET A 289 18.00 -12.51 31.38
C MET A 289 18.82 -13.30 30.34
N GLY A 290 19.63 -12.64 29.52
CA GLY A 290 20.50 -13.28 28.51
C GLY A 290 19.76 -13.78 27.26
N LYS A 291 18.49 -13.41 27.05
CA LYS A 291 17.74 -13.87 25.87
C LYS A 291 17.95 -12.92 24.68
N PRO A 292 18.05 -13.43 23.44
CA PRO A 292 18.14 -12.57 22.26
C PRO A 292 16.85 -11.78 22.10
N VAL A 293 17.00 -10.48 21.77
CA VAL A 293 15.89 -9.55 21.55
C VAL A 293 16.15 -8.77 20.28
N PRO A 294 15.19 -8.71 19.33
CA PRO A 294 15.34 -7.89 18.15
C PRO A 294 15.55 -6.41 18.49
N PRO A 295 16.47 -5.71 17.81
CA PRO A 295 16.66 -4.28 18.01
C PRO A 295 15.41 -3.51 17.55
N ALA A 296 15.10 -2.41 18.23
CA ALA A 296 14.18 -1.39 17.73
C ALA A 296 14.87 -0.57 16.63
N HIS A 297 14.10 0.21 15.88
CA HIS A 297 14.68 1.19 14.97
C HIS A 297 15.39 2.29 15.77
N GLU A 298 16.39 2.89 15.14
CA GLU A 298 17.10 4.02 15.73
C GLU A 298 16.11 5.16 16.03
N GLY A 299 16.14 5.70 17.25
CA GLY A 299 15.25 6.80 17.68
C GLY A 299 13.76 6.44 17.83
N GLU A 300 13.36 5.19 17.61
CA GLU A 300 11.96 4.78 17.59
C GLU A 300 11.20 5.15 18.89
N TRP A 301 11.84 5.02 20.06
CA TRP A 301 11.25 5.34 21.36
C TRP A 301 10.77 6.79 21.47
N ARG A 302 11.36 7.70 20.69
CA ARG A 302 11.00 9.11 20.57
C ARG A 302 10.03 9.33 19.40
N ASP A 303 10.32 8.72 18.26
CA ASP A 303 9.63 8.98 17.00
C ASP A 303 8.20 8.45 17.00
N ILE A 304 7.85 7.42 17.80
CA ILE A 304 6.46 6.94 17.97
C ILE A 304 5.53 8.02 18.54
N TRP A 305 6.06 9.08 19.16
CA TRP A 305 5.27 10.19 19.73
C TRP A 305 5.01 11.32 18.72
N THR A 306 5.50 11.19 17.49
CA THR A 306 5.26 12.17 16.42
C THR A 306 3.74 12.33 16.20
N ASN A 307 3.28 13.58 16.12
CA ASN A 307 1.87 13.96 15.92
C ASN A 307 0.87 13.37 16.93
N LEU A 308 1.29 13.06 18.16
CA LEU A 308 0.39 12.51 19.17
C LEU A 308 -0.82 13.41 19.44
N THR A 309 -0.60 14.73 19.51
CA THR A 309 -1.64 15.73 19.83
C THR A 309 -2.43 16.19 18.61
N THR A 310 -1.84 16.09 17.42
CA THR A 310 -2.42 16.52 16.15
C THR A 310 -2.36 15.41 15.08
N PRO A 311 -2.85 14.20 15.37
CA PRO A 311 -2.64 13.04 14.49
C PRO A 311 -3.33 13.16 13.12
N LEU A 312 -4.32 14.05 13.00
CA LEU A 312 -5.03 14.30 11.74
C LEU A 312 -4.52 15.54 10.99
N ALA A 313 -3.46 16.21 11.47
CA ALA A 313 -2.86 17.29 10.71
C ALA A 313 -2.38 16.76 9.33
N PRO A 314 -2.53 17.56 8.26
CA PRO A 314 -2.01 17.18 6.95
C PRO A 314 -0.50 17.01 7.00
N ASP A 315 0.02 16.11 6.16
CA ASP A 315 1.46 15.98 5.97
C ASP A 315 1.91 17.10 5.03
N THR A 316 2.83 17.92 5.46
CA THR A 316 3.29 19.13 4.76
C THR A 316 4.72 18.99 4.23
N GLU A 317 5.20 17.77 3.96
CA GLU A 317 6.53 17.56 3.35
C GLU A 317 6.53 17.67 1.85
#